data_a04b8b1d65ed7b2bd9c7a7024ba0c973
#
_entry.id   a04b8b1d65ed7b2bd9c7a7024ba0c973
#
_cell.length_a   1.000
_cell.length_b   1.000
_cell.length_c   1.000
_cell.angle_alpha   90.00
_cell.angle_beta   90.00
_cell.angle_gamma   90.00
#
_symmetry.space_group_name_H-M   'P 1'
#
loop_
_entity.id
_entity.type
_entity.pdbx_description
1 polymer ?
#
loop_
_entity_poly.entity_id
_entity_poly.type
_entity_poly.pdbx_seq_one_letter_code
_entity_poly.pdbx_strand_id
1 'polypeptide(L)'
;TAFYIFDTTNAIKPLIWQERTAPEIETKFDPSKSDTVFNEDIYEWGVRARGAAGFGFWQLAHRVEKTELNAENIMKVIAKMQSLKGDGGKLLNIRPNVILIPPALEFQARQICEGDIINGTTNILKGRLKVIVSPQIIEE
;
A
#
# COMPACT_ATOMS: atom_id res chain seq x y z
N THR A 1 -13.71 -3.15 11.98
CA THR A 1 -12.53 -3.70 11.28
C THR A 1 -12.60 -3.33 9.81
N ALA A 2 -11.54 -2.76 9.26
CA ALA A 2 -11.45 -2.41 7.84
C ALA A 2 -10.22 -3.09 7.22
N PHE A 3 -10.36 -3.54 5.97
CA PHE A 3 -9.24 -4.02 5.16
C PHE A 3 -9.41 -3.52 3.72
N TYR A 4 -8.30 -3.49 2.98
CA TYR A 4 -8.28 -2.95 1.63
C TYR A 4 -7.73 -3.99 0.67
N ILE A 5 -8.31 -4.07 -0.52
CA ILE A 5 -7.81 -4.92 -1.61
C ILE A 5 -7.46 -4.02 -2.80
N PHE A 6 -6.27 -4.24 -3.35
CA PHE A 6 -5.74 -3.44 -4.44
C PHE A 6 -5.34 -4.29 -5.64
N ASP A 7 -5.48 -3.70 -6.81
CA ASP A 7 -4.82 -4.15 -8.03
C ASP A 7 -3.62 -3.24 -8.32
N THR A 8 -2.42 -3.79 -8.22
CA THR A 8 -1.18 -3.08 -8.52
C THR A 8 -0.52 -3.60 -9.79
N THR A 9 -1.22 -4.34 -10.64
CA THR A 9 -0.69 -4.89 -11.89
C THR A 9 -0.63 -3.87 -13.01
N ASN A 10 -1.51 -2.86 -12.97
CA ASN A 10 -1.60 -1.81 -13.98
C ASN A 10 -0.44 -0.80 -13.90
N ALA A 11 -0.16 -0.09 -14.99
CA ALA A 11 0.89 0.94 -15.05
C ALA A 11 0.61 2.07 -14.06
N ILE A 12 -0.64 2.56 -13.98
CA ILE A 12 -1.06 3.53 -12.98
C ILE A 12 -1.58 2.75 -11.77
N LYS A 13 -0.90 2.91 -10.63
CA LYS A 13 -1.25 2.25 -9.38
C LYS A 13 -2.41 2.98 -8.67
N PRO A 14 -3.17 2.31 -7.79
CA PRO A 14 -4.22 2.98 -7.01
C PRO A 14 -3.68 4.01 -6.02
N LEU A 15 -2.47 3.78 -5.49
CA LEU A 15 -1.75 4.70 -4.63
C LEU A 15 -0.42 5.04 -5.29
N ILE A 16 -0.08 6.34 -5.35
CA ILE A 16 1.08 6.85 -6.05
C ILE A 16 1.89 7.70 -5.09
N TRP A 17 3.19 7.43 -5.01
CA TRP A 17 4.16 8.33 -4.40
C TRP A 17 4.97 9.00 -5.51
N GLN A 18 4.87 10.32 -5.60
CA GLN A 18 5.63 11.11 -6.54
C GLN A 18 6.85 11.69 -5.83
N GLU A 19 8.02 11.22 -6.16
CA GLU A 19 9.28 11.83 -5.73
C GLU A 19 9.64 12.96 -6.71
N ARG A 20 9.64 14.21 -6.21
CA ARG A 20 9.98 15.39 -7.02
C ARG A 20 11.45 15.76 -6.90
N THR A 21 12.01 15.58 -5.71
CA THR A 21 13.43 15.78 -5.41
C THR A 21 13.85 14.64 -4.50
N ALA A 22 14.83 13.86 -4.92
CA ALA A 22 15.44 12.83 -4.09
C ALA A 22 16.06 13.45 -2.83
N PRO A 23 16.17 12.71 -1.71
CA PRO A 23 16.87 13.19 -0.53
C PRO A 23 18.33 13.53 -0.86
N GLU A 24 18.68 14.79 -0.73
CA GLU A 24 20.06 15.30 -0.92
C GLU A 24 20.59 15.79 0.43
N ILE A 25 21.81 15.38 0.77
CA ILE A 25 22.50 15.84 1.98
C ILE A 25 23.34 17.06 1.60
N GLU A 26 23.02 18.20 2.21
CA GLU A 26 23.81 19.42 2.11
C GLU A 26 24.64 19.59 3.40
N THR A 27 25.91 19.88 3.24
CA THR A 27 26.84 20.05 4.35
C THR A 27 27.53 21.40 4.27
N LYS A 28 27.70 22.08 5.40
CA LYS A 28 28.46 23.32 5.53
C LYS A 28 29.63 23.08 6.46
N PHE A 29 30.73 22.59 5.91
CA PHE A 29 31.98 22.31 6.65
C PHE A 29 33.10 23.29 6.30
N ASP A 30 32.87 24.17 5.32
CA ASP A 30 33.88 25.10 4.86
C ASP A 30 33.78 26.43 5.65
N PRO A 31 34.79 26.79 6.47
CA PRO A 31 34.79 28.03 7.24
C PRO A 31 34.70 29.31 6.38
N SER A 32 35.09 29.21 5.10
CA SER A 32 34.99 30.33 4.16
C SER A 32 33.58 30.60 3.64
N LYS A 33 32.66 29.64 3.85
CA LYS A 33 31.26 29.67 3.35
C LYS A 33 30.20 29.70 4.44
N SER A 34 30.64 29.58 5.71
CA SER A 34 29.71 29.57 6.85
C SER A 34 30.31 30.33 8.03
N ASP A 35 29.64 31.40 8.40
CA ASP A 35 30.03 32.21 9.57
C ASP A 35 29.96 31.41 10.88
N THR A 36 29.01 30.47 10.98
CA THR A 36 28.85 29.60 12.15
C THR A 36 30.05 28.64 12.32
N VAL A 37 30.53 28.06 11.22
CA VAL A 37 31.73 27.19 11.25
C VAL A 37 32.96 27.99 11.63
N PHE A 38 33.12 29.24 11.11
CA PHE A 38 34.26 30.07 11.37
C PHE A 38 34.34 30.61 12.82
N ASN A 39 33.17 31.03 13.35
CA ASN A 39 33.11 31.68 14.66
C ASN A 39 32.92 30.72 15.84
N GLU A 40 32.19 29.61 15.61
CA GLU A 40 31.69 28.74 16.67
C GLU A 40 32.17 27.28 16.56
N ASP A 41 32.93 26.94 15.51
CA ASP A 41 33.40 25.57 15.22
C ASP A 41 32.25 24.55 15.17
N ILE A 42 31.05 25.00 14.72
CA ILE A 42 29.86 24.17 14.60
C ILE A 42 29.63 23.78 13.13
N TYR A 43 29.63 22.49 12.88
CA TYR A 43 29.34 21.94 11.56
C TYR A 43 27.85 21.74 11.35
N GLU A 44 27.32 22.30 10.24
CA GLU A 44 25.93 22.19 9.88
C GLU A 44 25.72 21.18 8.75
N TRP A 45 24.71 20.35 8.88
CA TRP A 45 24.25 19.49 7.82
C TRP A 45 22.71 19.47 7.77
N GLY A 46 22.17 19.30 6.58
CA GLY A 46 20.74 19.25 6.37
C GLY A 46 20.37 18.28 5.26
N VAL A 47 19.14 17.79 5.29
CA VAL A 47 18.57 16.96 4.23
C VAL A 47 17.38 17.67 3.64
N ARG A 48 17.33 17.74 2.30
CA ARG A 48 16.20 18.28 1.57
C ARG A 48 15.63 17.21 0.66
N ALA A 49 14.33 16.97 0.78
CA ALA A 49 13.57 16.10 -0.10
C ALA A 49 12.21 16.72 -0.41
N ARG A 50 11.64 16.40 -1.55
CA ARG A 50 10.29 16.80 -1.93
C ARG A 50 9.56 15.61 -2.51
N GLY A 51 8.41 15.27 -1.93
CA GLY A 51 7.53 14.23 -2.43
C GLY A 51 6.07 14.60 -2.22
N ALA A 52 5.18 13.93 -2.92
CA ALA A 52 3.75 14.06 -2.75
C ALA A 52 3.07 12.70 -2.92
N ALA A 53 2.11 12.40 -2.05
CA ALA A 53 1.22 11.27 -2.23
C ALA A 53 0.04 11.65 -3.14
N GLY A 54 -0.43 10.69 -3.93
CA GLY A 54 -1.59 10.86 -4.80
C GLY A 54 -2.36 9.58 -4.95
N PHE A 55 -3.52 9.69 -5.56
CA PHE A 55 -4.39 8.57 -5.86
C PHE A 55 -4.48 8.40 -7.38
N GLY A 56 -4.47 7.15 -7.83
CA GLY A 56 -4.73 6.78 -9.21
C GLY A 56 -6.20 6.43 -9.42
N PHE A 57 -6.48 5.38 -10.19
CA PHE A 57 -7.84 4.97 -10.48
C PHE A 57 -8.50 4.31 -9.27
N TRP A 58 -9.65 4.81 -8.85
CA TRP A 58 -10.42 4.28 -7.72
C TRP A 58 -10.90 2.83 -7.95
N GLN A 59 -11.11 2.44 -9.20
CA GLN A 59 -11.55 1.09 -9.58
C GLN A 59 -10.54 0.01 -9.16
N LEU A 60 -9.27 0.40 -8.98
CA LEU A 60 -8.19 -0.49 -8.60
C LEU A 60 -8.05 -0.69 -7.08
N ALA A 61 -8.89 0.00 -6.29
CA ALA A 61 -8.89 -0.08 -4.84
C ALA A 61 -10.30 -0.40 -4.32
N HIS A 62 -10.41 -1.29 -3.36
CA HIS A 62 -11.66 -1.58 -2.67
C HIS A 62 -11.46 -1.61 -1.16
N ARG A 63 -12.21 -0.77 -0.43
CA ARG A 63 -12.26 -0.76 1.03
C ARG A 63 -13.43 -1.62 1.49
N VAL A 64 -13.18 -2.49 2.42
CA VAL A 64 -14.19 -3.32 3.09
C VAL A 64 -14.26 -2.91 4.54
N GLU A 65 -15.45 -2.56 5.00
CA GLU A 65 -15.72 -2.14 6.38
C GLU A 65 -16.81 -3.01 7.00
N LYS A 66 -16.75 -3.15 8.33
CA LYS A 66 -17.79 -3.84 9.12
C LYS A 66 -18.06 -5.26 8.63
N THR A 67 -17.10 -5.87 7.97
CA THR A 67 -17.20 -7.23 7.43
C THR A 67 -16.04 -8.05 7.98
N GLU A 68 -16.34 -9.24 8.45
CA GLU A 68 -15.35 -10.16 8.96
C GLU A 68 -14.38 -10.61 7.86
N LEU A 69 -13.09 -10.68 8.21
CA LEU A 69 -12.06 -11.16 7.29
C LEU A 69 -12.13 -12.68 7.21
N ASN A 70 -12.75 -13.20 6.17
CA ASN A 70 -12.80 -14.62 5.88
C ASN A 70 -12.61 -14.87 4.37
N ALA A 71 -12.30 -16.11 3.99
CA ALA A 71 -12.01 -16.48 2.61
C ALA A 71 -13.19 -16.18 1.68
N GLU A 72 -14.42 -16.40 2.12
CA GLU A 72 -15.62 -16.16 1.33
C GLU A 72 -15.81 -14.66 1.01
N ASN A 73 -15.64 -13.79 2.00
CA ASN A 73 -15.77 -12.34 1.81
C ASN A 73 -14.67 -11.80 0.90
N ILE A 74 -13.42 -12.30 1.03
CA ILE A 74 -12.33 -11.94 0.11
C ILE A 74 -12.69 -12.35 -1.32
N MET A 75 -13.20 -13.56 -1.54
CA MET A 75 -13.61 -14.02 -2.87
C MET A 75 -14.75 -13.18 -3.45
N LYS A 76 -15.73 -12.79 -2.65
CA LYS A 76 -16.82 -11.88 -3.07
C LYS A 76 -16.27 -10.51 -3.53
N VAL A 77 -15.33 -9.95 -2.79
CA VAL A 77 -14.71 -8.67 -3.14
C VAL A 77 -13.89 -8.78 -4.43
N ILE A 78 -13.10 -9.83 -4.57
CA ILE A 78 -12.34 -10.09 -5.81
C ILE A 78 -13.28 -10.19 -7.01
N ALA A 79 -14.36 -10.98 -6.90
CA ALA A 79 -15.34 -11.14 -7.96
C ALA A 79 -16.01 -9.81 -8.31
N LYS A 80 -16.36 -9.00 -7.30
CA LYS A 80 -16.93 -7.66 -7.49
C LYS A 80 -15.98 -6.74 -8.25
N MET A 81 -14.70 -6.70 -7.86
CA MET A 81 -13.70 -5.89 -8.56
C MET A 81 -13.49 -6.35 -10.01
N GLN A 82 -13.43 -7.65 -10.25
CA GLN A 82 -13.25 -8.21 -11.59
C GLN A 82 -14.45 -7.99 -12.52
N SER A 83 -15.64 -7.82 -11.95
CA SER A 83 -16.88 -7.55 -12.72
C SER A 83 -17.09 -6.08 -13.07
N LEU A 84 -16.21 -5.18 -12.61
CA LEU A 84 -16.33 -3.76 -12.91
C LEU A 84 -16.18 -3.49 -14.41
N LYS A 85 -17.09 -2.67 -14.90
CA LYS A 85 -17.13 -2.24 -16.30
C LYS A 85 -16.78 -0.76 -16.38
N GLY A 86 -16.09 -0.38 -17.44
CA GLY A 86 -15.87 1.01 -17.81
C GLY A 86 -17.03 1.61 -18.59
N ASP A 87 -16.85 2.85 -19.02
CA ASP A 87 -17.77 3.60 -19.84
C ASP A 87 -18.13 2.86 -21.10
N GLY A 88 -18.68 2.42 -21.74
CA GLY A 88 -18.92 1.58 -22.92
C GLY A 88 -19.16 0.10 -22.60
N GLY A 89 -19.34 -0.26 -21.31
CA GLY A 89 -19.70 -1.60 -20.88
C GLY A 89 -18.62 -2.67 -20.99
N LYS A 90 -17.40 -2.32 -21.37
CA LYS A 90 -16.27 -3.24 -21.42
C LYS A 90 -15.72 -3.54 -20.02
N LEU A 91 -15.37 -4.79 -19.75
CA LEU A 91 -14.71 -5.19 -18.50
C LEU A 91 -13.35 -4.51 -18.37
N LEU A 92 -13.04 -3.99 -17.18
CA LEU A 92 -11.77 -3.30 -16.90
C LEU A 92 -10.59 -4.25 -16.68
N ASN A 93 -10.81 -5.56 -16.66
CA ASN A 93 -9.78 -6.59 -16.46
C ASN A 93 -8.94 -6.36 -15.20
N ILE A 94 -9.60 -5.98 -14.11
CA ILE A 94 -8.96 -5.75 -12.81
C ILE A 94 -8.52 -7.08 -12.22
N ARG A 95 -7.27 -7.13 -11.71
CA ARG A 95 -6.66 -8.33 -11.12
C ARG A 95 -6.13 -8.03 -9.73
N PRO A 96 -6.98 -8.07 -8.69
CA PRO A 96 -6.53 -7.82 -7.32
C PRO A 96 -5.39 -8.77 -6.93
N ASN A 97 -4.32 -8.21 -6.41
CA ASN A 97 -3.10 -8.93 -6.06
C ASN A 97 -2.51 -8.55 -4.70
N VAL A 98 -3.04 -7.52 -4.04
CA VAL A 98 -2.56 -7.06 -2.74
C VAL A 98 -3.74 -6.90 -1.78
N ILE A 99 -3.57 -7.38 -0.55
CA ILE A 99 -4.45 -7.10 0.58
C ILE A 99 -3.68 -6.32 1.63
N LEU A 100 -4.23 -5.18 2.06
CA LEU A 100 -3.67 -4.32 3.10
C LEU A 100 -4.57 -4.39 4.33
N ILE A 101 -3.98 -4.70 5.48
CA ILE A 101 -4.68 -5.02 6.71
C ILE A 101 -4.05 -4.35 7.93
N PRO A 102 -4.80 -4.12 9.02
CA PRO A 102 -4.24 -3.75 10.30
C PRO A 102 -3.50 -4.93 10.97
N PRO A 103 -2.59 -4.66 11.92
CA PRO A 103 -1.82 -5.71 12.62
C PRO A 103 -2.69 -6.76 13.33
N ALA A 104 -3.85 -6.36 13.85
CA ALA A 104 -4.77 -7.28 14.54
C ALA A 104 -5.28 -8.43 13.66
N LEU A 105 -5.31 -8.26 12.36
CA LEU A 105 -5.78 -9.25 11.38
C LEU A 105 -4.64 -10.00 10.67
N GLU A 106 -3.38 -9.75 11.03
CA GLU A 106 -2.24 -10.31 10.30
C GLU A 106 -2.26 -11.83 10.22
N PHE A 107 -2.39 -12.49 11.36
CA PHE A 107 -2.35 -13.97 11.40
C PHE A 107 -3.51 -14.59 10.65
N GLN A 108 -4.70 -14.02 10.78
CA GLN A 108 -5.89 -14.49 10.06
C GLN A 108 -5.74 -14.32 8.55
N ALA A 109 -5.24 -13.18 8.10
CA ALA A 109 -5.01 -12.92 6.68
C ALA A 109 -3.92 -13.83 6.10
N ARG A 110 -2.82 -14.07 6.82
CA ARG A 110 -1.78 -15.01 6.37
C ARG A 110 -2.31 -16.43 6.30
N GLN A 111 -3.09 -16.87 7.27
CA GLN A 111 -3.73 -18.18 7.23
C GLN A 111 -4.62 -18.33 6.00
N ILE A 112 -5.37 -17.30 5.63
CA ILE A 112 -6.26 -17.33 4.46
C ILE A 112 -5.47 -17.23 3.14
N CYS A 113 -4.45 -16.35 3.05
CA CYS A 113 -3.78 -16.07 1.79
C CYS A 113 -2.55 -16.96 1.53
N GLU A 114 -1.93 -17.53 2.56
CA GLU A 114 -0.68 -18.28 2.49
C GLU A 114 -0.85 -19.74 2.92
N GLY A 115 -1.87 -20.06 3.73
CA GLY A 115 -2.13 -21.42 4.22
C GLY A 115 -2.47 -22.42 3.10
N ASP A 116 -2.09 -23.67 3.27
CA ASP A 116 -2.36 -24.75 2.29
C ASP A 116 -3.79 -25.26 2.37
N ILE A 117 -4.35 -25.29 3.56
CA ILE A 117 -5.66 -25.89 3.87
C ILE A 117 -6.51 -24.86 4.63
N ILE A 118 -7.74 -24.69 4.20
CA ILE A 118 -8.77 -23.92 4.91
C ILE A 118 -9.98 -24.85 5.10
N ASN A 119 -10.44 -24.99 6.36
CA ASN A 119 -11.61 -25.80 6.72
C ASN A 119 -11.56 -27.24 6.15
N GLY A 120 -10.36 -27.87 6.15
CA GLY A 120 -10.18 -29.24 5.67
C GLY A 120 -10.14 -29.43 4.16
N THR A 121 -10.17 -28.34 3.39
CA THR A 121 -10.09 -28.34 1.93
C THR A 121 -8.88 -27.55 1.43
N THR A 122 -8.41 -27.85 0.23
CA THR A 122 -7.32 -27.10 -0.41
C THR A 122 -7.65 -25.63 -0.56
N ASN A 123 -6.73 -24.75 -0.15
CA ASN A 123 -6.93 -23.31 -0.21
C ASN A 123 -6.73 -22.76 -1.64
N ILE A 124 -7.80 -22.31 -2.26
CA ILE A 124 -7.78 -21.73 -3.61
C ILE A 124 -7.27 -20.27 -3.63
N LEU A 125 -7.16 -19.60 -2.47
CA LEU A 125 -6.64 -18.24 -2.35
C LEU A 125 -5.13 -18.20 -2.12
N LYS A 126 -4.50 -19.37 -1.91
CA LYS A 126 -3.06 -19.44 -1.66
C LYS A 126 -2.26 -18.76 -2.78
N GLY A 127 -1.42 -17.80 -2.38
CA GLY A 127 -0.55 -17.06 -3.31
C GLY A 127 -1.25 -16.07 -4.25
N ARG A 128 -2.57 -15.91 -4.15
CA ARG A 128 -3.33 -14.99 -4.99
C ARG A 128 -3.20 -13.54 -4.55
N LEU A 129 -3.12 -13.29 -3.26
CA LEU A 129 -3.00 -11.97 -2.67
C LEU A 129 -1.72 -11.88 -1.83
N LYS A 130 -0.94 -10.83 -2.04
CA LYS A 130 0.18 -10.47 -1.18
C LYS A 130 -0.34 -9.74 0.04
N VAL A 131 -0.07 -10.25 1.23
CA VAL A 131 -0.46 -9.62 2.49
C VAL A 131 0.52 -8.50 2.84
N ILE A 132 0.00 -7.29 3.08
CA ILE A 132 0.75 -6.15 3.58
C ILE A 132 0.07 -5.69 4.87
N VAL A 133 0.86 -5.55 5.93
CA VAL A 133 0.38 -5.09 7.24
C VAL A 133 0.76 -3.63 7.43
N SER A 134 -0.21 -2.79 7.80
CA SER A 134 0.04 -1.38 8.12
C SER A 134 -0.52 -1.03 9.49
N PRO A 135 0.32 -0.57 10.42
CA PRO A 135 -0.13 -0.12 11.74
C PRO A 135 -0.90 1.21 11.70
N GLN A 136 -0.89 1.88 10.55
CA GLN A 136 -1.59 3.16 10.38
C GLN A 136 -3.08 3.00 10.04
N ILE A 137 -3.53 1.77 9.80
CA ILE A 137 -4.97 1.48 9.66
C ILE A 137 -5.55 1.43 11.07
N ILE A 138 -6.20 2.52 11.47
CA ILE A 138 -6.86 2.63 12.76
C ILE A 138 -8.20 1.88 12.68
N GLU A 139 -8.44 1.01 13.62
CA GLU A 139 -9.77 0.43 13.85
C GLU A 139 -10.62 1.47 14.58
N GLU A 140 -11.66 1.97 13.92
CA GLU A 140 -12.74 2.69 14.55
C GLU A 140 -13.82 1.75 15.11
#